data_5e2d9c7428289bccf14340465f9a2105
#
_entry.id   5e2d9c7428289bccf14340465f9a2105
#
_cell.length_a   1.000
_cell.length_b   1.000
_cell.length_c   1.000
_cell.angle_alpha   90.00
_cell.angle_beta   90.00
_cell.angle_gamma   90.00
#
_symmetry.space_group_name_H-M   'P 1'
#
loop_
_entity.id
_entity.type
_entity.pdbx_description
1 polymer ?
#
loop_
_entity_poly.entity_id
_entity_poly.type
_entity_poly.pdbx_seq_one_letter_code
_entity_poly.pdbx_strand_id
1 'polypeptide(L)'
;GYEVTTYRIDGEYEDARHPKTVTFTGNLVEDLKRRDFTINAMAYNDTAGLVDAFDGIGDLKRHVIRCVGVPHDRFGEDALRMLRAVRFAAQLGFSIEEKTRQAVADLADNLQKVSAERIQTEMVKLLTSAHPEEMRTVYELGLSRVFLPEFDRMMETPQITKHHCYSVGEHTIHAMQEVQQDRILRLTMLLHDVAKPVCVTTDEKGQNHFKGHPAEGAEMARVILRRLKFDNETIKRVCLLLRYHDD
;
A
#
# COMPACT_ATOMS: atom_id res chain seq x y z
N GLY A 1 -18.53 -14.77 -10.89
CA GLY A 1 -19.58 -14.95 -9.89
C GLY A 1 -20.10 -13.60 -9.43
N TYR A 2 -21.36 -13.57 -8.95
CA TYR A 2 -21.97 -12.39 -8.36
C TYR A 2 -21.90 -12.52 -6.84
N GLU A 3 -21.51 -11.43 -6.15
CA GLU A 3 -21.66 -11.35 -4.69
C GLU A 3 -23.05 -10.78 -4.37
N VAL A 4 -23.78 -11.47 -3.51
CA VAL A 4 -25.09 -11.02 -3.03
C VAL A 4 -24.95 -10.68 -1.55
N THR A 5 -25.33 -9.46 -1.20
CA THR A 5 -25.25 -8.98 0.18
C THR A 5 -26.51 -8.18 0.55
N THR A 6 -26.83 -8.13 1.83
CA THR A 6 -27.90 -7.29 2.37
C THR A 6 -27.38 -5.91 2.74
N TYR A 7 -28.22 -4.87 2.59
CA TYR A 7 -27.86 -3.52 3.08
C TYR A 7 -27.79 -3.54 4.59
N ARG A 8 -26.79 -2.84 5.14
CA ARG A 8 -26.57 -2.76 6.57
C ARG A 8 -26.06 -1.39 7.02
N ILE A 9 -26.30 -1.10 8.30
CA ILE A 9 -25.70 0.00 9.02
C ILE A 9 -24.74 -0.63 10.01
N ASP A 10 -23.50 -0.19 10.00
CA ASP A 10 -22.48 -0.60 10.96
C ASP A 10 -22.58 0.32 12.19
N GLY A 11 -22.63 -0.26 13.40
CA GLY A 11 -22.55 0.48 14.64
C GLY A 11 -21.14 0.91 15.00
N GLU A 12 -20.88 1.24 16.26
CA GLU A 12 -19.53 1.58 16.72
C GLU A 12 -18.55 0.42 16.47
N TYR A 13 -17.32 0.76 16.12
CA TYR A 13 -16.25 -0.20 15.90
C TYR A 13 -15.46 -0.44 17.19
N GLU A 14 -15.15 -1.69 17.50
CA GLU A 14 -14.49 -2.08 18.74
C GLU A 14 -12.98 -2.29 18.58
N ASP A 15 -12.55 -2.81 17.44
CA ASP A 15 -11.18 -3.26 17.19
C ASP A 15 -10.57 -2.72 15.87
N ALA A 16 -11.04 -1.56 15.41
CA ALA A 16 -10.66 -0.96 14.13
C ALA A 16 -10.92 -1.87 12.89
N ARG A 17 -11.88 -2.80 13.00
CA ARG A 17 -12.29 -3.69 11.91
C ARG A 17 -13.76 -4.12 11.99
N HIS A 18 -14.22 -4.50 13.18
CA HIS A 18 -15.54 -5.10 13.34
C HIS A 18 -16.47 -4.14 14.05
N PRO A 19 -17.64 -3.83 13.47
CA PRO A 19 -18.66 -3.08 14.20
C PRO A 19 -19.22 -3.95 15.34
N LYS A 20 -19.43 -3.34 16.50
CA LYS A 20 -20.07 -3.99 17.66
C LYS A 20 -21.45 -4.53 17.33
N THR A 21 -22.16 -3.81 16.49
CA THR A 21 -23.50 -4.16 16.03
C THR A 21 -23.65 -3.93 14.55
N VAL A 22 -24.41 -4.78 13.90
CA VAL A 22 -24.82 -4.64 12.51
C VAL A 22 -26.35 -4.65 12.47
N THR A 23 -26.93 -3.60 11.91
CA THR A 23 -28.39 -3.50 11.71
C THR A 23 -28.68 -3.56 10.23
N PHE A 24 -29.53 -4.49 9.82
CA PHE A 24 -29.99 -4.55 8.43
C PHE A 24 -30.97 -3.42 8.14
N THR A 25 -30.87 -2.85 6.94
CA THR A 25 -31.72 -1.74 6.52
C THR A 25 -32.21 -1.94 5.10
N GLY A 26 -33.37 -1.39 4.77
CA GLY A 26 -33.83 -1.25 3.40
C GLY A 26 -33.30 -0.02 2.67
N ASN A 27 -32.52 0.82 3.35
CA ASN A 27 -32.01 2.08 2.82
C ASN A 27 -30.63 1.89 2.18
N LEU A 28 -30.58 1.97 0.85
CA LEU A 28 -29.33 1.87 0.08
C LEU A 28 -28.31 2.96 0.45
N VAL A 29 -28.75 4.20 0.67
CA VAL A 29 -27.86 5.33 0.98
C VAL A 29 -27.12 5.09 2.31
N GLU A 30 -27.76 4.51 3.31
CA GLU A 30 -27.12 4.15 4.58
C GLU A 30 -26.05 3.04 4.36
N ASP A 31 -26.30 2.07 3.48
CA ASP A 31 -25.27 1.08 3.12
C ASP A 31 -24.10 1.70 2.37
N LEU A 32 -24.35 2.63 1.46
CA LEU A 32 -23.28 3.34 0.74
C LEU A 32 -22.45 4.24 1.65
N LYS A 33 -23.07 4.83 2.67
CA LYS A 33 -22.43 5.74 3.63
C LYS A 33 -21.32 5.08 4.45
N ARG A 34 -21.40 3.78 4.73
CA ARG A 34 -20.37 3.04 5.49
C ARG A 34 -19.17 2.62 4.63
N ARG A 35 -19.19 2.84 3.32
CA ARG A 35 -18.11 2.46 2.40
C ARG A 35 -16.89 3.37 2.54
N ASP A 36 -15.77 2.95 1.98
CA ASP A 36 -14.49 3.64 2.11
C ASP A 36 -14.42 4.94 1.30
N PHE A 37 -14.59 4.85 -0.02
CA PHE A 37 -14.37 5.98 -0.92
C PHE A 37 -15.59 6.27 -1.79
N THR A 38 -15.75 7.53 -2.18
CA THR A 38 -16.88 8.00 -2.98
C THR A 38 -17.05 7.23 -4.28
N ILE A 39 -15.96 6.90 -4.96
CA ILE A 39 -15.95 6.13 -6.21
C ILE A 39 -16.45 4.70 -6.03
N ASN A 40 -16.46 4.17 -4.81
CA ASN A 40 -16.98 2.85 -4.43
C ASN A 40 -18.34 2.91 -3.73
N ALA A 41 -18.89 4.12 -3.55
CA ALA A 41 -20.15 4.36 -2.83
C ALA A 41 -21.27 4.76 -3.79
N MET A 42 -21.36 4.07 -4.92
CA MET A 42 -22.41 4.22 -5.93
C MET A 42 -23.09 2.88 -6.16
N ALA A 43 -24.34 2.92 -6.61
CA ALA A 43 -25.11 1.74 -6.98
C ALA A 43 -25.94 2.03 -8.23
N TYR A 44 -26.24 0.97 -8.97
CA TYR A 44 -27.07 1.04 -10.17
C TYR A 44 -28.12 -0.08 -10.15
N ASN A 45 -29.31 0.26 -10.58
CA ASN A 45 -30.31 -0.72 -11.03
C ASN A 45 -31.13 -0.16 -12.20
N ASP A 46 -31.79 -1.04 -12.95
CA ASP A 46 -32.52 -0.67 -14.17
C ASP A 46 -33.74 0.23 -13.89
N THR A 47 -34.30 0.21 -12.69
CA THR A 47 -35.50 0.98 -12.33
C THR A 47 -35.15 2.39 -11.83
N ALA A 48 -34.20 2.48 -10.89
CA ALA A 48 -33.81 3.75 -10.25
C ALA A 48 -32.64 4.44 -10.97
N GLY A 49 -31.98 3.72 -11.89
CA GLY A 49 -30.77 4.21 -12.53
C GLY A 49 -29.58 4.25 -11.57
N LEU A 50 -28.69 5.21 -11.76
CA LEU A 50 -27.52 5.40 -10.92
C LEU A 50 -27.87 6.19 -9.65
N VAL A 51 -27.49 5.63 -8.49
CA VAL A 51 -27.54 6.31 -7.18
C VAL A 51 -26.12 6.69 -6.78
N ASP A 52 -25.86 7.99 -6.73
CA ASP A 52 -24.55 8.59 -6.39
C ASP A 52 -24.74 9.67 -5.33
N ALA A 53 -24.90 9.26 -4.07
CA ALA A 53 -25.20 10.18 -2.97
C ALA A 53 -23.98 10.99 -2.50
N PHE A 54 -22.76 10.61 -2.89
CA PHE A 54 -21.51 11.18 -2.39
C PHE A 54 -20.62 11.76 -3.50
N ASP A 55 -21.17 12.02 -4.68
CA ASP A 55 -20.46 12.58 -5.84
C ASP A 55 -19.29 11.70 -6.34
N GLY A 56 -19.47 10.40 -6.33
CA GLY A 56 -18.48 9.44 -6.82
C GLY A 56 -18.17 9.61 -8.30
N ILE A 57 -19.17 9.93 -9.14
CA ILE A 57 -18.96 10.26 -10.57
C ILE A 57 -18.11 11.52 -10.71
N GLY A 58 -18.36 12.54 -9.90
CA GLY A 58 -17.55 13.76 -9.90
C GLY A 58 -16.10 13.45 -9.57
N ASP A 59 -15.84 12.63 -8.54
CA ASP A 59 -14.49 12.23 -8.17
C ASP A 59 -13.82 11.33 -9.21
N LEU A 60 -14.56 10.45 -9.89
CA LEU A 60 -14.04 9.72 -11.05
C LEU A 60 -13.58 10.66 -12.16
N LYS A 61 -14.37 11.67 -12.49
CA LYS A 61 -14.01 12.66 -13.51
C LYS A 61 -12.83 13.53 -13.12
N ARG A 62 -12.69 13.85 -11.83
CA ARG A 62 -11.56 14.60 -11.27
C ARG A 62 -10.31 13.75 -11.05
N HIS A 63 -10.41 12.43 -11.18
CA HIS A 63 -9.36 11.44 -10.87
C HIS A 63 -8.89 11.57 -9.40
N VAL A 64 -9.83 11.54 -8.46
CA VAL A 64 -9.57 11.76 -7.04
C VAL A 64 -10.09 10.58 -6.20
N ILE A 65 -9.27 10.13 -5.26
CA ILE A 65 -9.65 9.22 -4.18
C ILE A 65 -10.03 10.05 -2.97
N ARG A 66 -11.30 10.00 -2.59
CA ARG A 66 -11.88 10.74 -1.46
C ARG A 66 -12.66 9.80 -0.56
N CYS A 67 -12.47 9.91 0.76
CA CYS A 67 -13.29 9.20 1.73
C CYS A 67 -14.77 9.63 1.65
N VAL A 68 -15.66 8.68 1.92
CA VAL A 68 -17.06 8.97 2.22
C VAL A 68 -17.13 9.57 3.64
N GLY A 69 -17.72 10.78 3.76
CA GLY A 69 -17.85 11.44 5.05
C GLY A 69 -16.53 11.99 5.60
N VAL A 70 -16.31 11.84 6.90
CA VAL A 70 -15.10 12.35 7.59
C VAL A 70 -13.97 11.33 7.50
N PRO A 71 -12.83 11.65 6.87
CA PRO A 71 -11.74 10.69 6.69
C PRO A 71 -11.21 10.09 7.97
N HIS A 72 -11.03 10.89 9.03
CA HIS A 72 -10.54 10.41 10.34
C HIS A 72 -11.47 9.34 10.94
N ASP A 73 -12.78 9.50 10.80
CA ASP A 73 -13.76 8.52 11.28
C ASP A 73 -13.65 7.23 10.46
N ARG A 74 -13.59 7.35 9.12
CA ARG A 74 -13.48 6.18 8.22
C ARG A 74 -12.23 5.35 8.47
N PHE A 75 -11.09 5.99 8.72
CA PHE A 75 -9.84 5.29 9.03
C PHE A 75 -9.78 4.79 10.48
N GLY A 76 -10.49 5.44 11.39
CA GLY A 76 -10.69 4.95 12.76
C GLY A 76 -11.49 3.64 12.82
N GLU A 77 -12.48 3.49 11.94
CA GLU A 77 -13.31 2.28 11.83
C GLU A 77 -12.52 1.08 11.27
N ASP A 78 -11.74 1.28 10.23
CA ASP A 78 -10.88 0.27 9.63
C ASP A 78 -9.60 0.92 9.09
N ALA A 79 -8.51 0.74 9.82
CA ALA A 79 -7.22 1.32 9.50
C ALA A 79 -6.64 0.82 8.15
N LEU A 80 -7.05 -0.35 7.65
CA LEU A 80 -6.62 -0.82 6.33
C LEU A 80 -7.08 0.11 5.21
N ARG A 81 -8.17 0.87 5.42
CA ARG A 81 -8.65 1.85 4.43
C ARG A 81 -7.59 2.89 4.05
N MET A 82 -6.65 3.18 4.96
CA MET A 82 -5.51 4.06 4.66
C MET A 82 -4.61 3.49 3.55
N LEU A 83 -4.22 2.22 3.68
CA LEU A 83 -3.43 1.55 2.63
C LEU A 83 -4.25 1.33 1.35
N ARG A 84 -5.56 1.08 1.48
CA ARG A 84 -6.48 1.00 0.34
C ARG A 84 -6.55 2.31 -0.45
N ALA A 85 -6.49 3.47 0.21
CA ALA A 85 -6.47 4.77 -0.48
C ALA A 85 -5.28 4.87 -1.45
N VAL A 86 -4.08 4.54 -0.97
CA VAL A 86 -2.87 4.56 -1.79
C VAL A 86 -2.91 3.48 -2.88
N ARG A 87 -3.42 2.30 -2.56
CA ARG A 87 -3.57 1.22 -3.55
C ARG A 87 -4.54 1.61 -4.68
N PHE A 88 -5.67 2.25 -4.39
CA PHE A 88 -6.58 2.74 -5.43
C PHE A 88 -5.94 3.86 -6.26
N ALA A 89 -5.21 4.78 -5.63
CA ALA A 89 -4.43 5.78 -6.34
C ALA A 89 -3.47 5.12 -7.34
N ALA A 90 -2.74 4.08 -6.91
CA ALA A 90 -1.81 3.32 -7.73
C ALA A 90 -2.49 2.57 -8.88
N GLN A 91 -3.65 1.95 -8.63
CA GLN A 91 -4.36 1.18 -9.66
C GLN A 91 -5.05 2.05 -10.71
N LEU A 92 -5.52 3.22 -10.33
CA LEU A 92 -6.32 4.10 -11.18
C LEU A 92 -5.52 5.29 -11.73
N GLY A 93 -4.32 5.56 -11.22
CA GLY A 93 -3.56 6.76 -11.53
C GLY A 93 -4.24 8.04 -11.01
N PHE A 94 -4.91 7.94 -9.85
CA PHE A 94 -5.65 9.04 -9.23
C PHE A 94 -4.84 9.67 -8.11
N SER A 95 -5.10 10.95 -7.84
CA SER A 95 -4.57 11.63 -6.66
C SER A 95 -5.46 11.36 -5.44
N ILE A 96 -4.87 11.42 -4.25
CA ILE A 96 -5.62 11.34 -2.99
C ILE A 96 -6.02 12.77 -2.58
N GLU A 97 -7.29 12.97 -2.28
CA GLU A 97 -7.83 14.25 -1.81
C GLU A 97 -7.12 14.69 -0.52
N GLU A 98 -6.85 15.99 -0.39
CA GLU A 98 -5.97 16.53 0.66
C GLU A 98 -6.41 16.17 2.08
N LYS A 99 -7.70 16.29 2.41
CA LYS A 99 -8.21 15.92 3.75
C LYS A 99 -8.09 14.43 4.00
N THR A 100 -8.32 13.61 2.98
CA THR A 100 -8.13 12.16 3.03
C THR A 100 -6.65 11.83 3.24
N ARG A 101 -5.75 12.49 2.51
CA ARG A 101 -4.30 12.33 2.64
C ARG A 101 -3.81 12.72 4.04
N GLN A 102 -4.27 13.86 4.56
CA GLN A 102 -3.92 14.32 5.90
C GLN A 102 -4.36 13.34 6.98
N ALA A 103 -5.57 12.81 6.86
CA ALA A 103 -6.07 11.82 7.82
C ALA A 103 -5.26 10.51 7.80
N VAL A 104 -4.75 10.08 6.64
CA VAL A 104 -3.81 8.95 6.57
C VAL A 104 -2.54 9.26 7.36
N ALA A 105 -1.93 10.43 7.13
CA ALA A 105 -0.72 10.84 7.84
C ALA A 105 -0.93 10.91 9.36
N ASP A 106 -2.07 11.45 9.79
CA ASP A 106 -2.40 11.60 11.22
C ASP A 106 -2.62 10.25 11.91
N LEU A 107 -3.16 9.26 11.21
CA LEU A 107 -3.60 7.98 11.77
C LEU A 107 -2.75 6.78 11.33
N ALA A 108 -1.65 7.01 10.62
CA ALA A 108 -0.82 5.96 10.02
C ALA A 108 -0.43 4.85 11.01
N ASP A 109 -0.12 5.19 12.26
CA ASP A 109 0.28 4.24 13.30
C ASP A 109 -0.83 3.24 13.65
N ASN A 110 -2.09 3.56 13.38
CA ASN A 110 -3.21 2.64 13.59
C ASN A 110 -3.16 1.42 12.64
N LEU A 111 -2.35 1.47 11.59
CA LEU A 111 -2.14 0.32 10.70
C LEU A 111 -1.58 -0.90 11.45
N GLN A 112 -0.91 -0.70 12.59
CA GLN A 112 -0.45 -1.78 13.48
C GLN A 112 -1.58 -2.69 14.00
N LYS A 113 -2.83 -2.21 14.01
CA LYS A 113 -4.02 -2.98 14.43
C LYS A 113 -4.53 -3.92 13.34
N VAL A 114 -4.00 -3.81 12.12
CA VAL A 114 -4.41 -4.61 10.96
C VAL A 114 -3.55 -5.85 10.84
N SER A 115 -4.15 -6.99 10.53
CA SER A 115 -3.40 -8.24 10.35
C SER A 115 -2.47 -8.18 9.13
N ALA A 116 -1.34 -8.89 9.23
CA ALA A 116 -0.32 -8.91 8.17
C ALA A 116 -0.86 -9.43 6.84
N GLU A 117 -1.80 -10.39 6.86
CA GLU A 117 -2.43 -10.96 5.67
C GLU A 117 -3.26 -9.91 4.90
N ARG A 118 -3.96 -9.05 5.63
CA ARG A 118 -4.74 -7.97 5.01
C ARG A 118 -3.82 -6.91 4.40
N ILE A 119 -2.75 -6.54 5.12
CA ILE A 119 -1.72 -5.61 4.62
C ILE A 119 -1.04 -6.18 3.38
N GLN A 120 -0.62 -7.45 3.42
CA GLN A 120 -0.02 -8.16 2.30
C GLN A 120 -0.89 -8.05 1.04
N THR A 121 -2.19 -8.31 1.18
CA THR A 121 -3.14 -8.30 0.05
C THR A 121 -3.18 -6.92 -0.62
N GLU A 122 -3.27 -5.84 0.14
CA GLU A 122 -3.30 -4.48 -0.41
C GLU A 122 -1.93 -4.06 -0.98
N MET A 123 -0.83 -4.43 -0.30
CA MET A 123 0.53 -4.16 -0.77
C MET A 123 0.79 -4.83 -2.12
N VAL A 124 0.44 -6.11 -2.29
CA VAL A 124 0.62 -6.82 -3.55
C VAL A 124 -0.17 -6.17 -4.68
N LYS A 125 -1.43 -5.77 -4.43
CA LYS A 125 -2.24 -5.05 -5.42
C LYS A 125 -1.64 -3.70 -5.81
N LEU A 126 -1.02 -2.98 -4.87
CA LEU A 126 -0.31 -1.74 -5.14
C LEU A 126 0.93 -2.00 -6.00
N LEU A 127 1.77 -2.94 -5.60
CA LEU A 127 3.02 -3.27 -6.31
C LEU A 127 2.76 -3.76 -7.75
N THR A 128 1.70 -4.55 -7.96
CA THR A 128 1.34 -5.08 -9.29
C THR A 128 0.45 -4.14 -10.11
N SER A 129 0.24 -2.91 -9.64
CA SER A 129 -0.49 -1.87 -10.37
C SER A 129 0.34 -1.23 -11.48
N ALA A 130 -0.29 -0.33 -12.24
CA ALA A 130 0.40 0.49 -13.24
C ALA A 130 1.32 1.55 -12.61
N HIS A 131 1.11 1.90 -11.33
CA HIS A 131 1.83 2.97 -10.62
C HIS A 131 2.45 2.46 -9.31
N PRO A 132 3.44 1.55 -9.37
CA PRO A 132 4.14 1.03 -8.17
C PRO A 132 4.94 2.11 -7.44
N GLU A 133 5.21 3.25 -8.09
CA GLU A 133 5.84 4.44 -7.51
C GLU A 133 5.03 5.05 -6.36
N GLU A 134 3.77 4.68 -6.21
CA GLU A 134 2.94 5.05 -5.05
C GLU A 134 3.45 4.43 -3.74
N MET A 135 4.44 3.55 -3.78
CA MET A 135 5.22 3.19 -2.59
C MET A 135 5.91 4.40 -1.95
N ARG A 136 6.23 5.45 -2.74
CA ARG A 136 6.69 6.74 -2.20
C ARG A 136 5.62 7.38 -1.32
N THR A 137 4.37 7.39 -1.77
CA THR A 137 3.23 7.89 -0.98
C THR A 137 3.03 7.07 0.31
N VAL A 138 3.18 5.74 0.24
CA VAL A 138 3.15 4.87 1.44
C VAL A 138 4.22 5.28 2.47
N TYR A 139 5.43 5.63 2.00
CA TYR A 139 6.50 6.14 2.85
C TYR A 139 6.20 7.54 3.39
N GLU A 140 5.88 8.50 2.52
CA GLU A 140 5.63 9.90 2.88
C GLU A 140 4.51 10.05 3.93
N LEU A 141 3.48 9.22 3.86
CA LEU A 141 2.36 9.23 4.79
C LEU A 141 2.62 8.43 6.08
N GLY A 142 3.80 7.80 6.21
CA GLY A 142 4.20 7.07 7.40
C GLY A 142 3.61 5.68 7.53
N LEU A 143 3.01 5.12 6.48
CA LEU A 143 2.43 3.78 6.50
C LEU A 143 3.51 2.69 6.48
N SER A 144 4.57 2.87 5.67
CA SER A 144 5.63 1.86 5.51
C SER A 144 6.37 1.55 6.81
N ARG A 145 6.61 2.53 7.67
CA ARG A 145 7.29 2.32 8.96
C ARG A 145 6.57 1.29 9.85
N VAL A 146 5.26 1.09 9.65
CA VAL A 146 4.46 0.15 10.45
C VAL A 146 4.66 -1.30 10.00
N PHE A 147 4.69 -1.57 8.68
CA PHE A 147 4.74 -2.94 8.17
C PHE A 147 6.01 -3.29 7.40
N LEU A 148 6.75 -2.29 6.91
CA LEU A 148 7.98 -2.46 6.12
C LEU A 148 9.02 -1.37 6.47
N PRO A 149 9.46 -1.27 7.75
CA PRO A 149 10.41 -0.24 8.18
C PRO A 149 11.77 -0.32 7.46
N GLU A 150 12.09 -1.46 6.87
CA GLU A 150 13.27 -1.63 6.02
C GLU A 150 13.21 -0.73 4.79
N PHE A 151 12.02 -0.51 4.22
CA PHE A 151 11.84 0.41 3.09
C PHE A 151 12.10 1.86 3.50
N ASP A 152 11.69 2.27 4.70
CA ASP A 152 12.01 3.60 5.24
C ASP A 152 13.53 3.80 5.31
N ARG A 153 14.29 2.81 5.80
CA ARG A 153 15.75 2.85 5.81
C ARG A 153 16.34 2.98 4.41
N MET A 154 15.76 2.28 3.43
CA MET A 154 16.19 2.41 2.02
C MET A 154 15.94 3.83 1.51
N MET A 155 14.78 4.44 1.80
CA MET A 155 14.46 5.82 1.41
C MET A 155 15.42 6.84 2.02
N GLU A 156 15.91 6.60 3.24
CA GLU A 156 16.81 7.45 3.99
C GLU A 156 18.30 7.21 3.68
N THR A 157 18.64 6.13 2.97
CA THR A 157 20.03 5.78 2.66
C THR A 157 20.46 6.40 1.33
N PRO A 158 21.40 7.34 1.32
CA PRO A 158 21.92 7.93 0.09
C PRO A 158 22.74 6.91 -0.71
N GLN A 159 22.52 6.85 -2.01
CA GLN A 159 23.34 6.09 -2.93
C GLN A 159 24.16 7.05 -3.79
N ILE A 160 25.32 7.45 -3.26
CA ILE A 160 26.20 8.38 -3.95
C ILE A 160 27.05 7.59 -4.94
N THR A 161 26.71 7.71 -6.21
CA THR A 161 27.52 7.20 -7.34
C THR A 161 27.94 8.37 -8.22
N LYS A 162 28.93 8.17 -9.10
CA LYS A 162 29.41 9.21 -10.04
C LYS A 162 28.31 9.75 -10.98
N HIS A 163 27.18 9.08 -11.08
CA HIS A 163 26.14 9.36 -12.08
C HIS A 163 24.76 9.65 -11.49
N HIS A 164 24.48 9.34 -10.23
CA HIS A 164 23.14 9.49 -9.64
C HIS A 164 23.20 9.82 -8.16
N CYS A 165 22.34 10.76 -7.72
CA CYS A 165 22.09 11.12 -6.32
C CYS A 165 20.69 10.66 -5.87
N TYR A 166 20.33 9.41 -6.12
CA TYR A 166 19.10 8.84 -5.57
C TYR A 166 19.37 8.17 -4.22
N SER A 167 18.35 8.10 -3.36
CA SER A 167 18.41 7.16 -2.26
C SER A 167 18.26 5.72 -2.78
N VAL A 168 18.64 4.74 -1.95
CA VAL A 168 18.40 3.32 -2.26
C VAL A 168 16.90 3.06 -2.51
N GLY A 169 16.02 3.70 -1.73
CA GLY A 169 14.57 3.58 -1.91
C GLY A 169 14.07 4.17 -3.23
N GLU A 170 14.56 5.35 -3.64
CA GLU A 170 14.18 5.93 -4.93
C GLU A 170 14.68 5.09 -6.11
N HIS A 171 15.90 4.55 -6.02
CA HIS A 171 16.39 3.58 -7.00
C HIS A 171 15.46 2.36 -7.10
N THR A 172 15.04 1.84 -5.96
CA THR A 172 14.11 0.71 -5.87
C THR A 172 12.74 1.01 -6.50
N ILE A 173 12.22 2.22 -6.29
CA ILE A 173 10.97 2.66 -6.92
C ILE A 173 11.09 2.64 -8.45
N HIS A 174 12.18 3.20 -8.98
CA HIS A 174 12.44 3.17 -10.43
C HIS A 174 12.59 1.75 -10.95
N ALA A 175 13.33 0.88 -10.27
CA ALA A 175 13.49 -0.52 -10.66
C ALA A 175 12.14 -1.27 -10.73
N MET A 176 11.20 -0.96 -9.82
CA MET A 176 9.85 -1.55 -9.88
C MET A 176 9.07 -1.13 -11.12
N GLN A 177 9.25 0.08 -11.62
CA GLN A 177 8.56 0.56 -12.82
C GLN A 177 9.05 -0.14 -14.10
N GLU A 178 10.32 -0.56 -14.14
CA GLU A 178 10.96 -1.19 -15.31
C GLU A 178 10.60 -2.67 -15.49
N VAL A 179 10.04 -3.34 -14.48
CA VAL A 179 9.66 -4.75 -14.57
C VAL A 179 8.16 -4.93 -14.80
N GLN A 180 7.78 -6.08 -15.35
CA GLN A 180 6.39 -6.44 -15.57
C GLN A 180 5.56 -6.40 -14.26
N GLN A 181 4.24 -6.25 -14.41
CA GLN A 181 3.28 -6.25 -13.30
C GLN A 181 3.07 -7.68 -12.74
N ASP A 182 4.17 -8.38 -12.50
CA ASP A 182 4.19 -9.72 -11.93
C ASP A 182 4.50 -9.65 -10.43
N ARG A 183 3.79 -10.44 -9.64
CA ARG A 183 3.91 -10.47 -8.17
C ARG A 183 5.34 -10.77 -7.72
N ILE A 184 5.99 -11.76 -8.30
CA ILE A 184 7.34 -12.18 -7.91
C ILE A 184 8.36 -11.12 -8.31
N LEU A 185 8.28 -10.62 -9.55
CA LEU A 185 9.21 -9.59 -10.03
C LEU A 185 9.08 -8.29 -9.23
N ARG A 186 7.85 -7.83 -8.96
CA ARG A 186 7.63 -6.60 -8.18
C ARG A 186 8.11 -6.72 -6.73
N LEU A 187 7.89 -7.87 -6.08
CA LEU A 187 8.42 -8.15 -4.75
C LEU A 187 9.95 -8.24 -4.76
N THR A 188 10.52 -8.86 -5.78
CA THR A 188 11.98 -8.94 -5.94
C THR A 188 12.56 -7.54 -6.08
N MET A 189 12.02 -6.70 -6.97
CA MET A 189 12.50 -5.34 -7.13
C MET A 189 12.31 -4.48 -5.88
N LEU A 190 11.21 -4.64 -5.15
CA LEU A 190 11.01 -3.94 -3.87
C LEU A 190 12.12 -4.25 -2.86
N LEU A 191 12.63 -5.48 -2.86
CA LEU A 191 13.56 -5.97 -1.84
C LEU A 191 14.99 -6.19 -2.34
N HIS A 192 15.32 -5.94 -3.65
CA HIS A 192 16.63 -6.29 -4.19
C HIS A 192 17.79 -5.59 -3.48
N ASP A 193 17.57 -4.38 -3.04
CA ASP A 193 18.54 -3.55 -2.35
C ASP A 193 18.27 -3.38 -0.84
N VAL A 194 17.41 -4.19 -0.26
CA VAL A 194 16.97 -4.05 1.15
C VAL A 194 18.11 -4.12 2.16
N ALA A 195 19.20 -4.80 1.81
CA ALA A 195 20.39 -4.91 2.68
C ALA A 195 21.41 -3.78 2.44
N LYS A 196 21.29 -2.95 1.42
CA LYS A 196 22.26 -1.85 1.20
C LYS A 196 22.43 -0.94 2.43
N PRO A 197 21.35 -0.56 3.15
CA PRO A 197 21.51 0.26 4.36
C PRO A 197 22.38 -0.37 5.47
N VAL A 198 22.41 -1.70 5.55
CA VAL A 198 23.22 -2.41 6.57
C VAL A 198 24.58 -2.85 6.06
N CYS A 199 24.79 -2.90 4.75
CA CYS A 199 26.06 -3.26 4.12
C CYS A 199 26.88 -2.04 3.67
N VAL A 200 26.40 -0.82 3.89
CA VAL A 200 27.07 0.37 3.41
C VAL A 200 28.43 0.57 4.09
N THR A 201 29.46 0.80 3.28
CA THR A 201 30.78 1.28 3.69
C THR A 201 31.15 2.46 2.81
N THR A 202 31.82 3.46 3.38
CA THR A 202 32.25 4.65 2.64
C THR A 202 33.78 4.66 2.55
N ASP A 203 34.31 4.82 1.34
CA ASP A 203 35.75 4.91 1.12
C ASP A 203 36.31 6.31 1.42
N GLU A 204 37.64 6.46 1.32
CA GLU A 204 38.35 7.73 1.56
C GLU A 204 37.94 8.85 0.58
N LYS A 205 37.28 8.50 -0.54
CA LYS A 205 36.79 9.47 -1.54
C LYS A 205 35.30 9.82 -1.34
N GLY A 206 34.68 9.33 -0.25
CA GLY A 206 33.27 9.55 0.04
C GLY A 206 32.30 8.73 -0.82
N GLN A 207 32.79 7.68 -1.52
CA GLN A 207 31.94 6.78 -2.30
C GLN A 207 31.40 5.64 -1.44
N ASN A 208 30.13 5.30 -1.63
CA ASN A 208 29.48 4.21 -0.94
C ASN A 208 29.69 2.87 -1.67
N HIS A 209 29.97 1.83 -0.90
CA HIS A 209 30.10 0.44 -1.35
C HIS A 209 29.15 -0.43 -0.54
N PHE A 210 28.57 -1.45 -1.18
CA PHE A 210 27.52 -2.30 -0.60
C PHE A 210 27.88 -3.78 -0.73
N LYS A 211 29.10 -4.14 -0.44
CA LYS A 211 29.62 -5.52 -0.65
C LYS A 211 28.80 -6.53 0.15
N GLY A 212 28.34 -7.59 -0.55
CA GLY A 212 27.61 -8.70 0.07
C GLY A 212 26.10 -8.48 0.25
N HIS A 213 25.58 -7.33 -0.19
CA HIS A 213 24.15 -7.03 -0.05
C HIS A 213 23.20 -8.04 -0.75
N PRO A 214 23.54 -8.76 -1.84
CA PRO A 214 22.62 -9.74 -2.40
C PRO A 214 22.35 -10.93 -1.47
N ALA A 215 23.39 -11.46 -0.85
CA ALA A 215 23.28 -12.58 0.06
C ALA A 215 22.54 -12.18 1.35
N GLU A 216 22.93 -11.07 1.97
CA GLU A 216 22.26 -10.51 3.14
C GLU A 216 20.82 -10.11 2.84
N GLY A 217 20.58 -9.50 1.67
CA GLY A 217 19.24 -9.12 1.20
C GLY A 217 18.30 -10.31 1.07
N ALA A 218 18.78 -11.44 0.57
CA ALA A 218 17.98 -12.67 0.48
C ALA A 218 17.54 -13.17 1.87
N GLU A 219 18.42 -13.10 2.89
CA GLU A 219 18.06 -13.49 4.26
C GLU A 219 17.10 -12.48 4.91
N MET A 220 17.34 -11.18 4.76
CA MET A 220 16.42 -10.14 5.22
C MET A 220 15.03 -10.28 4.57
N ALA A 221 14.99 -10.48 3.25
CA ALA A 221 13.74 -10.68 2.52
C ALA A 221 12.94 -11.89 3.04
N ARG A 222 13.64 -13.00 3.37
CA ARG A 222 13.01 -14.18 3.98
C ARG A 222 12.27 -13.84 5.28
N VAL A 223 12.90 -13.04 6.14
CA VAL A 223 12.31 -12.61 7.42
C VAL A 223 11.11 -11.67 7.15
N ILE A 224 11.28 -10.69 6.26
CA ILE A 224 10.23 -9.72 5.89
C ILE A 224 9.01 -10.43 5.32
N LEU A 225 9.19 -11.30 4.34
CA LEU A 225 8.10 -12.00 3.66
C LEU A 225 7.36 -12.97 4.59
N ARG A 226 8.06 -13.61 5.53
CA ARG A 226 7.42 -14.41 6.59
C ARG A 226 6.60 -13.55 7.54
N ARG A 227 7.14 -12.42 7.98
CA ARG A 227 6.43 -11.45 8.82
C ARG A 227 5.15 -10.96 8.14
N LEU A 228 5.19 -10.75 6.83
CA LEU A 228 4.05 -10.34 6.01
C LEU A 228 3.18 -11.51 5.55
N LYS A 229 3.42 -12.73 6.05
CA LYS A 229 2.60 -13.93 5.79
C LYS A 229 2.54 -14.39 4.33
N PHE A 230 3.61 -14.17 3.57
CA PHE A 230 3.71 -14.76 2.23
C PHE A 230 3.87 -16.30 2.30
N ASP A 231 3.41 -16.97 1.27
CA ASP A 231 3.57 -18.41 1.12
C ASP A 231 5.03 -18.81 0.84
N ASN A 232 5.38 -20.05 1.17
CA ASN A 232 6.75 -20.54 1.07
C ASN A 232 7.30 -20.54 -0.36
N GLU A 233 6.47 -20.78 -1.36
CA GLU A 233 6.90 -20.77 -2.76
C GLU A 233 7.26 -19.35 -3.21
N THR A 234 6.44 -18.35 -2.87
CA THR A 234 6.75 -16.94 -3.11
C THR A 234 8.08 -16.56 -2.43
N ILE A 235 8.25 -16.91 -1.16
CA ILE A 235 9.49 -16.62 -0.40
C ILE A 235 10.70 -17.23 -1.09
N LYS A 236 10.62 -18.52 -1.46
CA LYS A 236 11.71 -19.24 -2.12
C LYS A 236 12.13 -18.58 -3.43
N ARG A 237 11.16 -18.24 -4.27
CA ARG A 237 11.42 -17.63 -5.59
C ARG A 237 12.02 -16.23 -5.46
N VAL A 238 11.46 -15.38 -4.62
CA VAL A 238 11.99 -14.02 -4.38
C VAL A 238 13.40 -14.08 -3.82
N CYS A 239 13.66 -14.91 -2.77
CA CYS A 239 14.99 -15.03 -2.19
C CYS A 239 16.04 -15.58 -3.19
N LEU A 240 15.63 -16.47 -4.09
CA LEU A 240 16.52 -16.98 -5.16
C LEU A 240 16.92 -15.83 -6.10
N LEU A 241 15.95 -15.06 -6.58
CA LEU A 241 16.22 -13.95 -7.49
C LEU A 241 17.09 -12.88 -6.82
N LEU A 242 16.82 -12.57 -5.54
CA LEU A 242 17.62 -11.60 -4.79
C LEU A 242 19.08 -12.01 -4.64
N ARG A 243 19.34 -13.30 -4.44
CA ARG A 243 20.71 -13.82 -4.25
C ARG A 243 21.59 -13.61 -5.47
N TYR A 244 21.01 -13.60 -6.66
CA TYR A 244 21.72 -13.57 -7.95
C TYR A 244 21.39 -12.35 -8.81
N HIS A 245 20.87 -11.27 -8.24
CA HIS A 245 20.42 -10.11 -9.02
C HIS A 245 21.58 -9.26 -9.55
N ASP A 246 22.79 -9.41 -9.02
CA ASP A 246 24.01 -8.71 -9.42
C ASP A 246 24.95 -9.59 -10.28
N ASP A 247 24.59 -10.85 -10.58
CA ASP A 247 25.39 -11.80 -11.36
C ASP A 247 25.28 -11.61 -12.88
#